data_73e7b9e142bdcf737504a4183f6cc659
#
_entry.id   73e7b9e142bdcf737504a4183f6cc659
#
_cell.length_a   1.000
_cell.length_b   1.000
_cell.length_c   1.000
_cell.angle_alpha   90.00
_cell.angle_beta   90.00
_cell.angle_gamma   90.00
#
_symmetry.space_group_name_H-M   'P 1'
#
loop_
_entity.id
_entity.type
_entity.pdbx_description
1 polymer ?
#
loop_
_entity_poly.entity_id
_entity_poly.type
_entity_poly.pdbx_seq_one_letter_code
_entity_poly.pdbx_strand_id
1 'polypeptide(L)'
;MEKKSPKSRKNDFLHWEKLIPKFWKLCGNFKKLNSEFDSNFEVSDKKNNKFIIKIMRNSCQKDFLEGQIVFLKFIDKTETSFPIPKIYKSIKGNDFEILKDENENERYVWIVQKIEGELFSAFSPKTNQLMLDLGKKVGTL
;
A
#
# COMPACT_ATOMS: atom_id res chain seq x y z
N MET A 1 -3.23 -23.12 8.91
CA MET A 1 -2.42 -21.98 8.40
C MET A 1 -1.10 -22.50 7.88
N GLU A 2 -0.96 -22.69 6.58
CA GLU A 2 0.33 -23.11 5.99
C GLU A 2 1.33 -21.97 6.08
N LYS A 3 2.37 -22.15 6.90
CA LYS A 3 3.54 -21.29 6.90
C LYS A 3 4.27 -21.50 5.57
N LYS A 4 4.12 -20.60 4.60
CA LYS A 4 4.92 -20.62 3.38
C LYS A 4 6.41 -20.75 3.73
N SER A 5 7.09 -21.68 3.07
CA SER A 5 8.52 -21.91 3.27
C SER A 5 9.34 -20.65 2.92
N PRO A 6 10.54 -20.47 3.48
CA PRO A 6 11.40 -19.31 3.17
C PRO A 6 11.73 -19.15 1.68
N LYS A 7 11.81 -20.25 0.92
CA LYS A 7 12.05 -20.23 -0.54
C LYS A 7 10.86 -19.64 -1.32
N SER A 8 9.62 -19.93 -0.92
CA SER A 8 8.41 -19.41 -1.53
C SER A 8 8.29 -17.88 -1.37
N ARG A 9 8.73 -17.33 -0.22
CA ARG A 9 8.68 -15.88 0.04
C ARG A 9 9.67 -15.07 -0.79
N LYS A 10 10.81 -15.65 -1.14
CA LYS A 10 11.84 -14.99 -1.96
C LYS A 10 11.44 -14.93 -3.43
N ASN A 11 10.76 -15.95 -3.93
CA ASN A 11 10.25 -16.00 -5.30
C ASN A 11 9.10 -15.01 -5.50
N ASP A 12 8.18 -14.89 -4.53
CA ASP A 12 7.07 -13.92 -4.56
C ASP A 12 7.57 -12.48 -4.69
N PHE A 13 8.60 -12.10 -3.95
CA PHE A 13 9.22 -10.78 -4.03
C PHE A 13 9.76 -10.48 -5.44
N LEU A 14 10.56 -11.39 -6.00
CA LEU A 14 11.18 -11.23 -7.33
C LEU A 14 10.14 -11.19 -8.45
N HIS A 15 9.03 -11.91 -8.30
CA HIS A 15 7.93 -11.88 -9.25
C HIS A 15 7.32 -10.48 -9.35
N TRP A 16 6.97 -9.89 -8.20
CA TRP A 16 6.35 -8.55 -8.17
C TRP A 16 7.32 -7.44 -8.58
N GLU A 17 8.58 -7.53 -8.20
CA GLU A 17 9.62 -6.58 -8.60
C GLU A 17 9.77 -6.47 -10.12
N LYS A 18 9.58 -7.60 -10.84
CA LYS A 18 9.62 -7.63 -12.31
C LYS A 18 8.30 -7.24 -12.96
N LEU A 19 7.17 -7.53 -12.30
CA LEU A 19 5.85 -7.34 -12.89
C LEU A 19 5.33 -5.91 -12.74
N ILE A 20 5.49 -5.30 -11.58
CA ILE A 20 4.98 -3.96 -11.28
C ILE A 20 5.43 -2.89 -12.27
N PRO A 21 6.71 -2.81 -12.68
CA PRO A 21 7.17 -1.79 -13.64
C PRO A 21 6.47 -1.84 -15.00
N LYS A 22 5.89 -2.96 -15.37
CA LYS A 22 5.16 -3.12 -16.64
C LYS A 22 3.79 -2.45 -16.62
N PHE A 23 3.20 -2.26 -15.44
CA PHE A 23 1.86 -1.70 -15.27
C PHE A 23 1.88 -0.30 -14.67
N TRP A 24 2.92 0.06 -13.95
CA TRP A 24 3.16 1.40 -13.45
C TRP A 24 4.54 1.86 -13.89
N LYS A 25 4.71 3.12 -14.21
CA LYS A 25 6.03 3.71 -14.51
C LYS A 25 6.85 3.87 -13.22
N LEU A 26 7.02 2.77 -12.51
CA LEU A 26 7.60 2.72 -11.17
C LEU A 26 8.73 1.71 -11.14
N CYS A 27 9.97 2.21 -11.13
CA CYS A 27 11.18 1.41 -11.01
C CYS A 27 11.98 1.93 -9.83
N GLY A 28 12.48 1.05 -8.99
CA GLY A 28 13.29 1.46 -7.84
C GLY A 28 13.60 0.29 -6.92
N ASN A 29 14.02 0.61 -5.71
CA ASN A 29 14.31 -0.38 -4.69
C ASN A 29 13.03 -0.80 -3.98
N PHE A 30 12.70 -2.09 -4.05
CA PHE A 30 11.57 -2.70 -3.39
C PHE A 30 11.97 -3.19 -2.01
N LYS A 31 11.15 -2.88 -1.02
CA LYS A 31 11.30 -3.34 0.36
C LYS A 31 9.99 -3.95 0.82
N LYS A 32 10.05 -5.21 1.24
CA LYS A 32 8.86 -5.89 1.79
C LYS A 32 8.48 -5.28 3.13
N LEU A 33 7.18 -5.00 3.30
CA LEU A 33 6.60 -4.55 4.55
C LEU A 33 5.91 -5.70 5.26
N ASN A 34 5.89 -5.64 6.59
CA ASN A 34 5.10 -6.58 7.38
C ASN A 34 3.61 -6.31 7.17
N SER A 35 2.88 -7.37 6.88
CA SER A 35 1.43 -7.33 6.72
C SER A 35 0.84 -8.66 7.19
N GLU A 36 -0.34 -8.61 7.77
CA GLU A 36 -0.99 -9.79 8.32
C GLU A 36 -1.63 -10.65 7.22
N PHE A 37 -2.33 -10.02 6.29
CA PHE A 37 -3.13 -10.71 5.27
C PHE A 37 -2.69 -10.44 3.84
N ASP A 38 -2.31 -9.21 3.54
CA ASP A 38 -1.91 -8.77 2.21
C ASP A 38 -0.38 -8.82 2.05
N SER A 39 0.11 -8.75 0.82
CA SER A 39 1.53 -8.54 0.58
C SER A 39 1.77 -7.07 0.22
N ASN A 40 2.50 -6.36 1.07
CA ASN A 40 2.81 -4.96 0.86
C ASN A 40 4.29 -4.74 0.64
N PHE A 41 4.62 -3.81 -0.28
CA PHE A 41 5.99 -3.40 -0.56
C PHE A 41 6.10 -1.89 -0.56
N GLU A 42 7.19 -1.38 -0.01
CA GLU A 42 7.61 -0.01 -0.23
C GLU A 42 8.54 0.03 -1.43
N VAL A 43 8.37 1.01 -2.31
CA VAL A 43 9.28 1.26 -3.41
C VAL A 43 9.69 2.73 -3.41
N SER A 44 10.99 2.98 -3.59
CA SER A 44 11.54 4.33 -3.77
C SER A 44 11.98 4.48 -5.21
N ASP A 45 11.46 5.48 -5.91
CA ASP A 45 11.88 5.79 -7.27
C ASP A 45 13.23 6.52 -7.32
N LYS A 46 13.74 6.81 -8.51
CA LYS A 46 15.02 7.51 -8.70
C LYS A 46 15.01 8.95 -8.16
N LYS A 47 13.85 9.54 -7.96
CA LYS A 47 13.66 10.89 -7.39
C LYS A 47 13.40 10.85 -5.88
N ASN A 48 13.56 9.69 -5.26
CA ASN A 48 13.27 9.43 -3.85
C ASN A 48 11.80 9.64 -3.45
N ASN A 49 10.87 9.61 -4.42
CA ASN A 49 9.47 9.48 -4.09
C ASN A 49 9.18 8.05 -3.61
N LYS A 50 8.39 7.92 -2.57
CA LYS A 50 8.08 6.63 -1.96
C LYS A 50 6.62 6.27 -2.17
N PHE A 51 6.41 5.01 -2.50
CA PHE A 51 5.09 4.44 -2.77
C PHE A 51 4.90 3.14 -2.00
N ILE A 52 3.65 2.83 -1.69
CA ILE A 52 3.25 1.56 -1.10
C ILE A 52 2.48 0.77 -2.15
N ILE A 53 3.03 -0.36 -2.53
CA ILE A 53 2.38 -1.34 -3.39
C ILE A 53 1.58 -2.28 -2.49
N LYS A 54 0.30 -2.40 -2.76
CA LYS A 54 -0.63 -3.25 -2.02
C LYS A 54 -1.13 -4.36 -2.93
N ILE A 55 -0.79 -5.59 -2.58
CA ILE A 55 -1.23 -6.80 -3.27
C ILE A 55 -2.21 -7.50 -2.36
N MET A 56 -3.49 -7.40 -2.72
CA MET A 56 -4.57 -7.89 -1.90
C MET A 56 -4.52 -9.43 -1.81
N ARG A 57 -4.97 -9.99 -0.68
CA ARG A 57 -5.10 -11.45 -0.51
C ARG A 57 -6.05 -12.05 -1.54
N ASN A 58 -5.91 -13.35 -1.85
CA ASN A 58 -6.75 -14.05 -2.83
C ASN A 58 -8.25 -13.97 -2.52
N SER A 59 -8.61 -13.91 -1.23
CA SER A 59 -10.01 -13.83 -0.78
C SER A 59 -10.58 -12.42 -0.80
N CYS A 60 -9.82 -11.41 -1.26
CA CYS A 60 -10.31 -10.03 -1.33
C CYS A 60 -11.41 -9.92 -2.38
N GLN A 61 -12.56 -9.41 -1.97
CA GLN A 61 -13.65 -9.10 -2.88
C GLN A 61 -13.42 -7.74 -3.55
N LYS A 62 -13.81 -7.63 -4.82
CA LYS A 62 -13.65 -6.41 -5.61
C LYS A 62 -14.31 -5.20 -4.95
N ASP A 63 -15.54 -5.37 -4.48
CA ASP A 63 -16.33 -4.31 -3.84
C ASP A 63 -15.63 -3.73 -2.61
N PHE A 64 -14.93 -4.58 -1.85
CA PHE A 64 -14.15 -4.14 -0.70
C PHE A 64 -12.98 -3.23 -1.10
N LEU A 65 -12.27 -3.59 -2.16
CA LEU A 65 -11.19 -2.76 -2.70
C LEU A 65 -11.74 -1.45 -3.30
N GLU A 66 -12.79 -1.54 -4.10
CA GLU A 66 -13.42 -0.37 -4.70
C GLU A 66 -13.95 0.61 -3.64
N GLY A 67 -14.51 0.09 -2.54
CA GLY A 67 -14.91 0.91 -1.39
C GLY A 67 -13.75 1.68 -0.75
N GLN A 68 -12.59 1.05 -0.57
CA GLN A 68 -11.39 1.73 -0.07
C GLN A 68 -10.92 2.84 -1.01
N ILE A 69 -10.92 2.57 -2.32
CA ILE A 69 -10.51 3.52 -3.34
C ILE A 69 -11.45 4.74 -3.39
N VAL A 70 -12.76 4.49 -3.39
CA VAL A 70 -13.79 5.54 -3.38
C VAL A 70 -13.64 6.41 -2.12
N PHE A 71 -13.43 5.80 -0.97
CA PHE A 71 -13.25 6.50 0.29
C PHE A 71 -12.00 7.42 0.25
N LEU A 72 -10.87 6.92 -0.21
CA LEU A 72 -9.66 7.74 -0.35
C LEU A 72 -9.85 8.91 -1.31
N LYS A 73 -10.51 8.69 -2.44
CA LYS A 73 -10.81 9.75 -3.40
C LYS A 73 -11.79 10.79 -2.86
N PHE A 74 -12.75 10.35 -2.05
CA PHE A 74 -13.69 11.25 -1.39
C PHE A 74 -12.96 12.17 -0.42
N ILE A 75 -12.11 11.61 0.45
CA ILE A 75 -11.34 12.41 1.41
C ILE A 75 -10.35 13.33 0.70
N ASP A 76 -9.70 12.91 -0.38
CA ASP A 76 -8.75 13.74 -1.14
C ASP A 76 -9.42 14.98 -1.75
N LYS A 77 -10.73 14.93 -2.01
CA LYS A 77 -11.53 16.07 -2.47
C LYS A 77 -11.97 17.00 -1.34
N THR A 78 -11.93 16.55 -0.11
CA THR A 78 -12.25 17.37 1.05
C THR A 78 -11.00 18.12 1.50
N GLU A 79 -11.15 19.36 1.97
CA GLU A 79 -10.06 20.11 2.55
C GLU A 79 -9.71 19.53 3.91
N THR A 80 -8.77 18.59 3.93
CA THR A 80 -8.25 18.02 5.16
C THR A 80 -6.97 18.72 5.58
N SER A 81 -6.81 18.92 6.88
CA SER A 81 -5.61 19.55 7.45
C SER A 81 -4.41 18.60 7.60
N PHE A 82 -4.53 17.35 7.15
CA PHE A 82 -3.50 16.33 7.26
C PHE A 82 -3.32 15.55 5.93
N PRO A 83 -2.12 15.02 5.66
CA PRO A 83 -1.82 14.32 4.43
C PRO A 83 -2.60 12.99 4.33
N ILE A 84 -3.07 12.69 3.14
CA ILE A 84 -3.80 11.46 2.82
C ILE A 84 -3.03 10.71 1.72
N PRO A 85 -2.98 9.36 1.76
CA PRO A 85 -2.37 8.59 0.70
C PRO A 85 -3.10 8.83 -0.62
N LYS A 86 -2.38 9.29 -1.64
CA LYS A 86 -2.94 9.47 -2.99
C LYS A 86 -2.75 8.22 -3.81
N ILE A 87 -3.78 7.83 -4.56
CA ILE A 87 -3.70 6.68 -5.45
C ILE A 87 -2.80 7.00 -6.64
N TYR A 88 -1.83 6.13 -6.89
CA TYR A 88 -0.95 6.20 -8.04
C TYR A 88 -1.50 5.33 -9.16
N LYS A 89 -2.03 5.96 -10.20
CA LYS A 89 -2.71 5.26 -11.30
C LYS A 89 -1.74 4.44 -12.14
N SER A 90 -2.24 3.34 -12.69
CA SER A 90 -1.51 2.54 -13.65
C SER A 90 -1.23 3.31 -14.95
N ILE A 91 -0.39 2.75 -15.83
CA ILE A 91 -0.12 3.30 -17.17
C ILE A 91 -1.41 3.44 -17.99
N LYS A 92 -2.38 2.54 -17.76
CA LYS A 92 -3.70 2.58 -18.40
C LYS A 92 -4.66 3.59 -17.77
N GLY A 93 -4.27 4.26 -16.71
CA GLY A 93 -5.12 5.20 -15.95
C GLY A 93 -6.07 4.54 -14.95
N ASN A 94 -5.92 3.25 -14.67
CA ASN A 94 -6.72 2.53 -13.69
C ASN A 94 -6.23 2.80 -12.26
N ASP A 95 -7.13 2.70 -11.30
CA ASP A 95 -6.80 2.83 -9.87
C ASP A 95 -6.18 1.55 -9.30
N PHE A 96 -6.48 0.41 -9.88
CA PHE A 96 -5.89 -0.89 -9.58
C PHE A 96 -5.82 -1.75 -10.84
N GLU A 97 -5.00 -2.78 -10.82
CA GLU A 97 -4.90 -3.80 -11.87
C GLU A 97 -5.17 -5.19 -11.29
N ILE A 98 -5.60 -6.10 -12.15
CA ILE A 98 -5.71 -7.53 -11.83
C ILE A 98 -4.49 -8.21 -12.42
N LEU A 99 -3.60 -8.70 -11.58
CA LEU A 99 -2.35 -9.33 -11.99
C LEU A 99 -2.28 -10.75 -11.42
N LYS A 100 -1.56 -11.62 -12.12
CA LYS A 100 -1.34 -13.00 -11.66
C LYS A 100 -0.11 -13.08 -10.75
N ASP A 101 -0.26 -13.78 -9.64
CA ASP A 101 0.87 -14.11 -8.77
C ASP A 101 1.71 -15.26 -9.33
N GLU A 102 2.75 -15.68 -8.63
CA GLU A 102 3.63 -16.79 -9.03
C GLU A 102 2.91 -18.15 -9.17
N ASN A 103 1.72 -18.30 -8.62
CA ASN A 103 0.88 -19.49 -8.70
C ASN A 103 -0.30 -19.34 -9.68
N GLU A 104 -0.24 -18.36 -10.58
CA GLU A 104 -1.27 -18.04 -11.56
C GLU A 104 -2.62 -17.59 -10.97
N ASN A 105 -2.70 -17.26 -9.67
CA ASN A 105 -3.90 -16.70 -9.06
C ASN A 105 -4.02 -15.23 -9.37
N GLU A 106 -5.22 -14.79 -9.70
CA GLU A 106 -5.52 -13.37 -9.89
C GLU A 106 -5.48 -12.63 -8.55
N ARG A 107 -4.78 -11.50 -8.53
CA ARG A 107 -4.63 -10.62 -7.38
C ARG A 107 -4.96 -9.19 -7.77
N TYR A 108 -5.70 -8.51 -6.93
CA TYR A 108 -5.86 -7.06 -7.05
C TYR A 108 -4.59 -6.37 -6.55
N VAL A 109 -4.05 -5.50 -7.39
CA VAL A 109 -2.84 -4.72 -7.08
C VAL A 109 -3.13 -3.25 -7.28
N TRP A 110 -2.80 -2.45 -6.29
CA TRP A 110 -2.92 -0.99 -6.35
C TRP A 110 -1.78 -0.33 -5.60
N ILE A 111 -1.53 0.93 -5.93
CA ILE A 111 -0.39 1.68 -5.41
C ILE A 111 -0.87 3.00 -4.84
N VAL A 112 -0.35 3.35 -3.68
CA VAL A 112 -0.58 4.65 -3.06
C VAL A 112 0.74 5.34 -2.77
N GLN A 113 0.74 6.66 -2.80
CA GLN A 113 1.88 7.45 -2.35
C GLN A 113 2.08 7.22 -0.85
N LYS A 114 3.32 6.97 -0.43
CA LYS A 114 3.65 6.85 0.99
C LYS A 114 3.55 8.21 1.66
N ILE A 115 2.90 8.25 2.81
CA ILE A 115 2.98 9.40 3.71
C ILE A 115 4.25 9.27 4.52
N GLU A 116 5.06 10.33 4.57
CA GLU A 116 6.26 10.37 5.40
C GLU A 116 5.88 10.45 6.89
N GLY A 117 6.62 9.76 7.71
CA GLY A 117 6.41 9.72 9.14
C GLY A 117 6.92 8.43 9.77
N GLU A 118 6.91 8.41 11.09
CA GLU A 118 7.23 7.21 11.87
C GLU A 118 5.95 6.48 12.29
N LEU A 119 6.05 5.16 12.40
CA LEU A 119 4.94 4.37 12.93
C LEU A 119 4.70 4.76 14.39
N PHE A 120 3.45 5.01 14.74
CA PHE A 120 3.06 5.33 16.11
C PHE A 120 3.52 4.25 17.13
N SER A 121 3.53 2.99 16.72
CA SER A 121 4.01 1.88 17.54
C SER A 121 5.50 1.96 17.87
N ALA A 122 6.30 2.54 16.96
CA ALA A 122 7.75 2.70 17.11
C ALA A 122 8.14 4.02 17.80
N PHE A 123 7.26 5.01 17.82
CA PHE A 123 7.53 6.32 18.40
C PHE A 123 7.53 6.28 19.93
N SER A 124 8.53 6.91 20.55
CA SER A 124 8.67 7.00 22.01
C SER A 124 9.30 8.34 22.40
N PRO A 125 8.86 8.98 23.51
CA PRO A 125 7.78 8.58 24.39
C PRO A 125 6.38 8.91 23.85
N LYS A 126 5.38 8.13 24.26
CA LYS A 126 3.97 8.41 23.96
C LYS A 126 3.42 9.39 25.03
N THR A 127 3.52 10.66 24.77
CA THR A 127 3.05 11.71 25.68
C THR A 127 1.55 11.89 25.64
N ASN A 128 0.96 12.46 26.70
CA ASN A 128 -0.47 12.79 26.72
C ASN A 128 -0.84 13.76 25.59
N GLN A 129 0.04 14.71 25.25
CA GLN A 129 -0.17 15.63 24.14
C GLN A 129 -0.25 14.90 22.81
N LEU A 130 0.65 13.92 22.54
CA LEU A 130 0.61 13.10 21.35
C LEU A 130 -0.69 12.30 21.24
N MET A 131 -1.15 11.71 22.35
CA MET A 131 -2.41 10.97 22.39
C MET A 131 -3.61 11.88 22.13
N LEU A 132 -3.60 13.09 22.66
CA LEU A 132 -4.64 14.09 22.44
C LEU A 132 -4.68 14.52 20.96
N ASP A 133 -3.53 14.78 20.36
CA ASP A 133 -3.41 15.18 18.96
C ASP A 133 -3.86 14.07 18.02
N LEU A 134 -3.52 12.81 18.33
CA LEU A 134 -4.03 11.65 17.60
C LEU A 134 -5.56 11.58 17.66
N GLY A 135 -6.14 11.72 18.85
CA GLY A 135 -7.60 11.72 19.04
C GLY A 135 -8.30 12.83 18.27
N LYS A 136 -7.74 14.03 18.27
CA LYS A 136 -8.25 15.15 17.45
C LYS A 136 -8.20 14.86 15.95
N LYS A 137 -7.10 14.29 15.45
CA LYS A 137 -6.96 13.94 14.02
C LYS A 137 -7.98 12.86 13.61
N VAL A 138 -8.14 11.82 14.40
CA VAL A 138 -9.15 10.78 14.16
C VAL A 138 -10.57 11.36 14.21
N GLY A 139 -10.86 12.26 15.14
CA GLY A 139 -12.16 12.90 15.28
C GLY A 139 -12.52 13.87 14.14
N THR A 140 -11.55 14.29 13.31
CA THR A 140 -11.80 15.15 12.15
C THR A 140 -12.06 14.36 10.86
N LEU A 141 -11.88 13.07 10.88
CA LEU A 141 -12.25 12.17 9.77
C LEU A 141 -13.74 11.93 9.71
#